data_d0db25ee3ed01e0794b67b238245e6c3
#
_entry.id   d0db25ee3ed01e0794b67b238245e6c3
#
_cell.length_a   1.000
_cell.length_b   1.000
_cell.length_c   1.000
_cell.angle_alpha   90.00
_cell.angle_beta   90.00
_cell.angle_gamma   90.00
#
_symmetry.space_group_name_H-M   'P 1'
#
loop_
_entity.id
_entity.type
_entity.pdbx_description
1 polymer ?
#
loop_
_entity_poly.entity_id
_entity_poly.type
_entity_poly.pdbx_seq_one_letter_code
_entity_poly.pdbx_strand_id
1 'polypeptide(L)'
;MSLHPVVGHKDLLSSMARAHERTSLPSSLLLHGPRGVGKQRVALWIAQLTICERPSADGPCEKCGPCRMAVKLEHPDVHWYFPLVRPKKVAGDRLVTALEDARMQALEDLRAEPLYASHTADVRGLYFGITPTIRRQAHLRPNMAAGQVFIIGNAELLVPQEASPEAANALLKLLEEPPGRSRFILTSSEPGRLLPTILSRTVALHVAPLSTDSIDIFLGEHTDADPETTKWACKLSRGSIGRALGFLPDGEEEGPLESLRRQALALIEVAAVQDPGQGYELSLSYPPAGARALIPLCTFVEEWLRDLGAIVSGAGDQVFNFDKRSHLQELVARTSIHGPEIVLALTEVEQARELARGNVNPQLIVNGLVRNLRRRLIAT
;
A
#
# COMPACT_ATOMS: atom_id res chain seq x y z
N MET A 1 -18.60 13.06 2.51
CA MET A 1 -17.72 13.46 3.63
C MET A 1 -16.44 14.13 3.11
N SER A 2 -15.66 14.81 3.94
CA SER A 2 -14.34 15.34 3.57
C SER A 2 -13.25 14.37 4.01
N LEU A 3 -12.11 14.40 3.32
CA LEU A 3 -10.93 13.65 3.74
C LEU A 3 -10.45 14.12 5.11
N HIS A 4 -10.00 13.18 5.94
CA HIS A 4 -9.37 13.51 7.23
C HIS A 4 -8.04 14.26 7.04
N PRO A 5 -7.61 15.09 8.00
CA PRO A 5 -6.33 15.79 7.93
C PRO A 5 -5.16 14.80 7.84
N VAL A 6 -4.02 15.26 7.35
CA VAL A 6 -2.78 14.48 7.39
C VAL A 6 -2.29 14.39 8.82
N VAL A 7 -2.09 13.17 9.32
CA VAL A 7 -1.59 12.92 10.67
C VAL A 7 -0.08 12.75 10.63
N GLY A 8 0.62 13.36 11.58
CA GLY A 8 2.09 13.30 11.67
C GLY A 8 2.78 14.03 10.51
N HIS A 9 3.98 13.59 10.17
CA HIS A 9 4.81 14.10 9.06
C HIS A 9 5.08 15.61 9.09
N LYS A 10 5.00 16.26 10.27
CA LYS A 10 5.08 17.72 10.42
C LYS A 10 6.30 18.34 9.73
N ASP A 11 7.48 17.74 9.89
CA ASP A 11 8.72 18.27 9.30
C ASP A 11 8.68 18.20 7.77
N LEU A 12 8.13 17.11 7.19
CA LEU A 12 7.97 16.97 5.76
C LEU A 12 6.97 18.01 5.22
N LEU A 13 5.81 18.16 5.85
CA LEU A 13 4.79 19.12 5.45
C LEU A 13 5.30 20.56 5.52
N SER A 14 5.98 20.94 6.62
CA SER A 14 6.58 22.26 6.78
C SER A 14 7.68 22.52 5.76
N SER A 15 8.46 21.49 5.40
CA SER A 15 9.48 21.60 4.35
C SER A 15 8.84 21.86 2.98
N MET A 16 7.75 21.17 2.65
CA MET A 16 7.01 21.35 1.40
C MET A 16 6.33 22.73 1.33
N ALA A 17 5.75 23.21 2.44
CA ALA A 17 5.16 24.55 2.51
C ALA A 17 6.20 25.63 2.25
N ARG A 18 7.35 25.57 2.92
CA ARG A 18 8.48 26.51 2.69
C ARG A 18 9.03 26.44 1.26
N ALA A 19 9.13 25.22 0.68
CA ALA A 19 9.57 25.07 -0.69
C ALA A 19 8.56 25.70 -1.68
N HIS A 20 7.26 25.58 -1.39
CA HIS A 20 6.21 26.20 -2.19
C HIS A 20 6.28 27.73 -2.12
N GLU A 21 6.41 28.31 -0.93
CA GLU A 21 6.54 29.75 -0.71
C GLU A 21 7.76 30.32 -1.46
N ARG A 22 8.88 29.60 -1.48
CA ARG A 22 10.10 29.97 -2.20
C ARG A 22 10.07 29.66 -3.69
N THR A 23 8.93 29.21 -4.23
CA THR A 23 8.79 28.75 -5.64
C THR A 23 9.80 27.66 -6.05
N SER A 24 10.34 26.94 -5.08
CA SER A 24 11.34 25.88 -5.27
C SER A 24 10.77 24.44 -5.12
N LEU A 25 9.44 24.31 -4.99
CA LEU A 25 8.78 23.01 -4.92
C LEU A 25 8.95 22.29 -6.26
N PRO A 26 9.59 21.09 -6.30
CA PRO A 26 9.84 20.37 -7.55
C PRO A 26 8.55 20.07 -8.33
N SER A 27 8.66 20.07 -9.66
CA SER A 27 7.52 19.77 -10.54
C SER A 27 7.19 18.27 -10.57
N SER A 28 8.16 17.40 -10.29
CA SER A 28 7.98 15.95 -10.25
C SER A 28 8.53 15.39 -8.94
N LEU A 29 7.63 14.81 -8.12
CA LEU A 29 7.92 14.29 -6.78
C LEU A 29 7.65 12.79 -6.71
N LEU A 30 8.45 12.06 -5.93
CA LEU A 30 8.20 10.67 -5.55
C LEU A 30 8.11 10.57 -4.03
N LEU A 31 6.93 10.36 -3.49
CA LEU A 31 6.72 10.05 -2.08
C LEU A 31 6.87 8.55 -1.86
N HIS A 32 7.90 8.12 -1.16
CA HIS A 32 8.14 6.70 -0.90
C HIS A 32 8.21 6.38 0.58
N GLY A 33 7.93 5.14 0.94
CA GLY A 33 7.93 4.68 2.34
C GLY A 33 6.98 3.49 2.54
N PRO A 34 6.85 2.92 3.73
CA PRO A 34 6.04 1.75 3.99
C PRO A 34 4.58 1.91 3.55
N ARG A 35 3.92 0.78 3.26
CA ARG A 35 2.51 0.79 2.86
C ARG A 35 1.63 1.32 4.01
N GLY A 36 0.63 2.16 3.67
CA GLY A 36 -0.37 2.65 4.62
C GLY A 36 0.07 3.79 5.55
N VAL A 37 1.30 4.32 5.42
CA VAL A 37 1.81 5.45 6.25
C VAL A 37 1.25 6.82 5.87
N GLY A 38 0.33 6.91 4.89
CA GLY A 38 -0.30 8.16 4.50
C GLY A 38 0.31 8.85 3.27
N LYS A 39 1.17 8.19 2.48
CA LYS A 39 1.80 8.79 1.28
C LYS A 39 0.81 9.50 0.34
N GLN A 40 -0.33 8.87 0.06
CA GLN A 40 -1.35 9.46 -0.84
C GLN A 40 -2.05 10.66 -0.18
N ARG A 41 -2.20 10.65 1.15
CA ARG A 41 -2.72 11.79 1.91
C ARG A 41 -1.76 12.97 1.88
N VAL A 42 -0.45 12.70 2.03
CA VAL A 42 0.60 13.73 1.85
C VAL A 42 0.59 14.26 0.43
N ALA A 43 0.43 13.41 -0.60
CA ALA A 43 0.30 13.84 -2.00
C ALA A 43 -0.90 14.78 -2.22
N LEU A 44 -2.07 14.44 -1.67
CA LEU A 44 -3.27 15.27 -1.73
C LEU A 44 -3.11 16.58 -0.96
N TRP A 45 -2.40 16.58 0.17
CA TRP A 45 -2.06 17.79 0.89
C TRP A 45 -1.12 18.72 0.10
N ILE A 46 -0.11 18.17 -0.58
CA ILE A 46 0.77 18.94 -1.49
C ILE A 46 -0.04 19.50 -2.67
N ALA A 47 -1.00 18.72 -3.20
CA ALA A 47 -1.90 19.20 -4.22
C ALA A 47 -2.75 20.37 -3.70
N GLN A 48 -3.34 20.24 -2.52
CA GLN A 48 -4.10 21.32 -1.86
C GLN A 48 -3.26 22.58 -1.64
N LEU A 49 -1.99 22.42 -1.21
CA LEU A 49 -1.03 23.52 -1.07
C LEU A 49 -0.80 24.23 -2.41
N THR A 50 -0.64 23.47 -3.49
CA THR A 50 -0.34 23.99 -4.83
C THR A 50 -1.49 24.82 -5.42
N ILE A 51 -2.75 24.41 -5.16
CA ILE A 51 -3.94 25.06 -5.70
C ILE A 51 -4.53 26.11 -4.73
N CYS A 52 -3.98 26.25 -3.53
CA CYS A 52 -4.47 27.17 -2.52
C CYS A 52 -4.31 28.63 -2.97
N GLU A 53 -5.34 29.45 -2.80
CA GLU A 53 -5.29 30.87 -3.12
C GLU A 53 -4.43 31.68 -2.13
N ARG A 54 -4.25 31.18 -0.91
CA ARG A 54 -3.53 31.86 0.17
C ARG A 54 -2.70 30.86 0.97
N PRO A 55 -1.71 30.21 0.32
CA PRO A 55 -0.79 29.31 1.01
C PRO A 55 0.12 30.10 1.95
N SER A 56 0.61 29.44 3.01
CA SER A 56 1.57 30.02 3.96
C SER A 56 2.71 29.03 4.24
N ALA A 57 3.68 29.44 5.05
CA ALA A 57 4.73 28.55 5.53
C ALA A 57 4.22 27.36 6.38
N ASP A 58 2.97 27.48 6.91
CA ASP A 58 2.31 26.43 7.67
C ASP A 58 1.52 25.46 6.77
N GLY A 59 1.28 25.82 5.50
CA GLY A 59 0.59 24.98 4.53
C GLY A 59 -0.57 25.66 3.80
N PRO A 60 -1.52 24.87 3.25
CA PRO A 60 -2.71 25.38 2.62
C PRO A 60 -3.62 26.06 3.64
N CYS A 61 -4.35 27.11 3.22
CA CYS A 61 -5.21 27.88 4.15
C CYS A 61 -6.46 27.12 4.63
N GLU A 62 -6.81 25.97 4.02
CA GLU A 62 -7.95 25.10 4.30
C GLU A 62 -9.35 25.74 4.19
N LYS A 63 -9.43 27.08 3.98
CA LYS A 63 -10.67 27.87 4.00
C LYS A 63 -11.12 28.38 2.64
N CYS A 64 -10.21 28.51 1.65
CA CYS A 64 -10.59 28.98 0.31
C CYS A 64 -11.39 27.93 -0.47
N GLY A 65 -12.05 28.35 -1.56
CA GLY A 65 -12.85 27.47 -2.41
C GLY A 65 -12.06 26.24 -2.90
N PRO A 66 -10.89 26.43 -3.54
CA PRO A 66 -10.03 25.33 -3.97
C PRO A 66 -9.67 24.35 -2.84
N CYS A 67 -9.28 24.85 -1.65
CA CYS A 67 -8.97 23.98 -0.52
C CYS A 67 -10.15 23.11 -0.10
N ARG A 68 -11.37 23.68 -0.03
CA ARG A 68 -12.58 22.93 0.31
C ARG A 68 -12.94 21.88 -0.74
N MET A 69 -12.74 22.18 -2.02
CA MET A 69 -12.95 21.23 -3.12
C MET A 69 -11.91 20.10 -3.09
N ALA A 70 -10.64 20.43 -2.77
CA ALA A 70 -9.57 19.43 -2.70
C ALA A 70 -9.83 18.36 -1.62
N VAL A 71 -10.26 18.74 -0.41
CA VAL A 71 -10.57 17.79 0.67
C VAL A 71 -11.82 16.94 0.39
N LYS A 72 -12.66 17.37 -0.55
CA LYS A 72 -13.80 16.62 -1.06
C LYS A 72 -13.47 15.80 -2.30
N LEU A 73 -12.23 15.82 -2.78
CA LEU A 73 -11.80 15.20 -4.05
C LEU A 73 -12.59 15.67 -5.28
N GLU A 74 -13.01 16.95 -5.28
CA GLU A 74 -13.86 17.56 -6.31
C GLU A 74 -13.16 18.65 -7.14
N HIS A 75 -11.90 18.99 -6.82
CA HIS A 75 -11.20 20.06 -7.51
C HIS A 75 -10.84 19.67 -8.95
N PRO A 76 -11.26 20.45 -9.98
CA PRO A 76 -11.11 20.06 -11.39
C PRO A 76 -9.66 20.00 -11.88
N ASP A 77 -8.73 20.69 -11.20
CA ASP A 77 -7.32 20.73 -11.56
C ASP A 77 -6.46 19.78 -10.70
N VAL A 78 -7.08 18.91 -9.87
CA VAL A 78 -6.41 17.84 -9.12
C VAL A 78 -6.85 16.49 -9.65
N HIS A 79 -5.94 15.81 -10.31
CA HIS A 79 -6.19 14.53 -10.97
C HIS A 79 -5.50 13.42 -10.20
N TRP A 80 -6.27 12.54 -9.57
CA TRP A 80 -5.73 11.42 -8.80
C TRP A 80 -5.99 10.09 -9.52
N TYR A 81 -4.89 9.44 -9.93
CA TYR A 81 -4.86 8.13 -10.55
C TYR A 81 -4.28 7.13 -9.56
N PHE A 82 -4.92 6.00 -9.42
CA PHE A 82 -4.54 4.94 -8.49
C PHE A 82 -4.89 3.57 -9.09
N PRO A 83 -4.33 2.46 -8.55
CA PRO A 83 -4.59 1.13 -9.08
C PRO A 83 -6.06 0.75 -9.02
N LEU A 84 -6.58 0.28 -10.15
CA LEU A 84 -7.96 -0.16 -10.32
C LEU A 84 -8.03 -1.64 -10.68
N VAL A 85 -9.16 -2.26 -10.42
CA VAL A 85 -9.48 -3.58 -10.97
C VAL A 85 -9.70 -3.44 -12.48
N ARG A 86 -9.07 -4.34 -13.27
CA ARG A 86 -9.22 -4.28 -14.72
C ARG A 86 -10.66 -4.58 -15.13
N PRO A 87 -11.32 -3.70 -15.90
CA PRO A 87 -12.63 -3.98 -16.47
C PRO A 87 -12.62 -5.25 -17.33
N LYS A 88 -13.56 -6.15 -17.07
CA LYS A 88 -13.65 -7.43 -17.78
C LYS A 88 -14.20 -7.24 -19.19
N LYS A 89 -13.67 -8.00 -20.17
CA LYS A 89 -14.15 -8.06 -21.56
C LYS A 89 -14.07 -6.74 -22.34
N VAL A 90 -13.16 -5.82 -21.96
CA VAL A 90 -12.97 -4.53 -22.62
C VAL A 90 -11.53 -4.41 -23.10
N ALA A 91 -11.34 -3.92 -24.34
CA ALA A 91 -10.02 -3.74 -24.94
C ALA A 91 -10.00 -2.48 -25.85
N GLY A 92 -8.81 -2.04 -26.27
CA GLY A 92 -8.63 -0.87 -27.14
C GLY A 92 -9.14 0.43 -26.50
N ASP A 93 -9.69 1.33 -27.31
CA ASP A 93 -10.16 2.66 -26.87
C ASP A 93 -11.27 2.60 -25.81
N ARG A 94 -12.09 1.55 -25.86
CA ARG A 94 -13.14 1.32 -24.85
C ARG A 94 -12.56 1.04 -23.45
N LEU A 95 -11.34 0.50 -23.37
CA LEU A 95 -10.67 0.26 -22.09
C LEU A 95 -10.35 1.58 -21.39
N VAL A 96 -9.92 2.60 -22.13
CA VAL A 96 -9.60 3.93 -21.57
C VAL A 96 -10.84 4.55 -20.92
N THR A 97 -11.97 4.53 -21.63
CA THR A 97 -13.25 5.03 -21.08
C THR A 97 -13.68 4.23 -19.84
N ALA A 98 -13.65 2.90 -19.93
CA ALA A 98 -14.05 2.04 -18.81
C ALA A 98 -13.13 2.18 -17.58
N LEU A 99 -11.84 2.46 -17.76
CA LEU A 99 -10.92 2.76 -16.66
C LEU A 99 -11.22 4.13 -16.03
N GLU A 100 -11.59 5.12 -16.82
CA GLU A 100 -11.97 6.44 -16.32
C GLU A 100 -13.30 6.37 -15.54
N ASP A 101 -14.30 5.65 -16.05
CA ASP A 101 -15.57 5.39 -15.34
C ASP A 101 -15.30 4.68 -14.02
N ALA A 102 -14.47 3.63 -14.02
CA ALA A 102 -14.09 2.91 -12.80
C ALA A 102 -13.33 3.81 -11.80
N ARG A 103 -12.49 4.74 -12.28
CA ARG A 103 -11.80 5.72 -11.45
C ARG A 103 -12.78 6.69 -10.80
N MET A 104 -13.73 7.21 -11.57
CA MET A 104 -14.76 8.11 -11.05
C MET A 104 -15.60 7.43 -9.99
N GLN A 105 -16.05 6.20 -10.22
CA GLN A 105 -16.79 5.42 -9.22
C GLN A 105 -15.96 5.21 -7.94
N ALA A 106 -14.69 4.81 -8.06
CA ALA A 106 -13.82 4.63 -6.90
C ALA A 106 -13.56 5.92 -6.12
N LEU A 107 -13.56 7.09 -6.79
CA LEU A 107 -13.51 8.39 -6.10
C LEU A 107 -14.80 8.70 -5.35
N GLU A 108 -15.96 8.32 -5.87
CA GLU A 108 -17.24 8.45 -5.18
C GLU A 108 -17.29 7.56 -3.93
N ASP A 109 -16.82 6.32 -4.03
CA ASP A 109 -16.71 5.40 -2.91
C ASP A 109 -15.79 5.97 -1.81
N LEU A 110 -14.62 6.52 -2.18
CA LEU A 110 -13.71 7.20 -1.25
C LEU A 110 -14.28 8.48 -0.62
N ARG A 111 -15.19 9.17 -1.30
CA ARG A 111 -15.92 10.31 -0.69
C ARG A 111 -16.95 9.85 0.33
N ALA A 112 -17.60 8.71 0.07
CA ALA A 112 -18.55 8.10 1.00
C ALA A 112 -17.85 7.57 2.25
N GLU A 113 -16.74 6.83 2.06
CA GLU A 113 -15.97 6.18 3.12
C GLU A 113 -14.47 6.54 3.05
N PRO A 114 -14.06 7.73 3.56
CA PRO A 114 -12.68 8.21 3.42
C PRO A 114 -11.62 7.37 4.14
N LEU A 115 -12.01 6.54 5.11
CA LEU A 115 -11.14 5.63 5.85
C LEU A 115 -11.11 4.21 5.28
N TYR A 116 -11.94 3.93 4.28
CA TYR A 116 -11.95 2.62 3.67
C TYR A 116 -10.58 2.27 3.09
N ALA A 117 -9.88 1.38 3.77
CA ALA A 117 -8.64 0.80 3.29
C ALA A 117 -8.96 -0.53 2.60
N SER A 118 -8.98 -0.52 1.27
CA SER A 118 -9.21 -1.76 0.52
C SER A 118 -8.10 -2.77 0.77
N HIS A 119 -8.44 -3.82 1.51
CA HIS A 119 -7.61 -5.02 1.70
C HIS A 119 -8.11 -6.18 0.84
N THR A 120 -8.91 -5.90 -0.20
CA THR A 120 -9.48 -6.90 -1.10
C THR A 120 -8.41 -7.67 -1.85
N ALA A 121 -8.68 -8.94 -2.11
CA ALA A 121 -7.87 -9.85 -2.92
C ALA A 121 -7.85 -9.50 -4.43
N ASP A 122 -8.59 -8.46 -4.84
CA ASP A 122 -8.67 -8.05 -6.23
C ASP A 122 -7.33 -7.60 -6.77
N VAL A 123 -6.99 -8.13 -7.94
CA VAL A 123 -5.80 -7.73 -8.67
C VAL A 123 -6.00 -6.32 -9.22
N ARG A 124 -5.41 -5.36 -8.53
CA ARG A 124 -5.41 -3.96 -8.95
C ARG A 124 -4.11 -3.63 -9.69
N GLY A 125 -4.21 -2.86 -10.74
CA GLY A 125 -3.06 -2.38 -11.51
C GLY A 125 -3.27 -0.94 -11.96
N LEU A 126 -2.18 -0.26 -12.20
CA LEU A 126 -2.17 1.04 -12.86
C LEU A 126 -1.87 0.78 -14.35
N TYR A 127 -2.90 0.84 -15.18
CA TYR A 127 -2.79 0.47 -16.58
C TYR A 127 -2.27 1.65 -17.42
N PHE A 128 -1.27 1.42 -18.26
CA PHE A 128 -0.74 2.46 -19.17
C PHE A 128 -1.80 3.05 -20.12
N GLY A 129 -2.96 2.41 -20.26
CA GLY A 129 -4.12 2.98 -20.97
C GLY A 129 -4.57 4.35 -20.47
N ILE A 130 -4.22 4.72 -19.21
CA ILE A 130 -4.51 6.05 -18.65
C ILE A 130 -3.52 7.13 -19.12
N THR A 131 -2.33 6.76 -19.61
CA THR A 131 -1.27 7.73 -20.00
C THR A 131 -1.72 8.70 -21.08
N PRO A 132 -2.43 8.28 -22.15
CA PRO A 132 -2.99 9.23 -23.13
C PRO A 132 -3.95 10.23 -22.51
N THR A 133 -4.76 9.81 -21.52
CA THR A 133 -5.67 10.69 -20.80
C THR A 133 -4.89 11.71 -19.96
N ILE A 134 -3.89 11.24 -19.17
CA ILE A 134 -3.01 12.13 -18.40
C ILE A 134 -2.32 13.12 -19.30
N ARG A 135 -1.74 12.66 -20.43
CA ARG A 135 -1.05 13.53 -21.39
C ARG A 135 -1.98 14.59 -21.97
N ARG A 136 -3.16 14.20 -22.45
CA ARG A 136 -4.15 15.12 -22.99
C ARG A 136 -4.54 16.16 -21.93
N GLN A 137 -4.85 15.71 -20.71
CA GLN A 137 -5.26 16.58 -19.62
C GLN A 137 -4.15 17.58 -19.23
N ALA A 138 -2.89 17.12 -19.15
CA ALA A 138 -1.75 17.95 -18.76
C ALA A 138 -1.47 19.10 -19.76
N HIS A 139 -1.87 18.96 -21.03
CA HIS A 139 -1.75 20.01 -22.04
C HIS A 139 -2.95 20.97 -22.10
N LEU A 140 -4.03 20.69 -21.36
CA LEU A 140 -5.16 21.62 -21.25
C LEU A 140 -4.81 22.74 -20.28
N ARG A 141 -5.47 23.87 -20.44
CA ARG A 141 -5.38 24.96 -19.45
C ARG A 141 -6.08 24.55 -18.16
N PRO A 142 -5.52 24.91 -16.99
CA PRO A 142 -6.22 24.72 -15.73
C PRO A 142 -7.59 25.40 -15.75
N ASN A 143 -8.57 24.82 -15.05
CA ASN A 143 -9.93 25.36 -14.99
C ASN A 143 -10.05 26.49 -13.96
N MET A 144 -9.42 26.36 -12.79
CA MET A 144 -9.57 27.29 -11.67
C MET A 144 -8.23 27.71 -11.07
N ALA A 145 -7.27 26.76 -10.95
CA ALA A 145 -5.98 27.01 -10.32
C ALA A 145 -4.94 27.60 -11.29
N ALA A 146 -3.80 28.04 -10.74
CA ALA A 146 -2.67 28.50 -11.55
C ALA A 146 -1.94 27.36 -12.32
N GLY A 147 -2.17 26.11 -11.93
CA GLY A 147 -1.58 24.90 -12.53
C GLY A 147 -2.39 23.67 -12.17
N GLN A 148 -2.07 22.55 -12.78
CA GLN A 148 -2.71 21.25 -12.53
C GLN A 148 -1.82 20.37 -11.67
N VAL A 149 -2.41 19.47 -10.87
CA VAL A 149 -1.69 18.48 -10.08
C VAL A 149 -2.15 17.09 -10.46
N PHE A 150 -1.20 16.24 -10.83
CA PHE A 150 -1.41 14.84 -11.17
C PHE A 150 -0.80 13.96 -10.09
N ILE A 151 -1.62 13.22 -9.37
CA ILE A 151 -1.19 12.27 -8.35
C ILE A 151 -1.27 10.86 -8.95
N ILE A 152 -0.17 10.11 -8.90
CA ILE A 152 -0.09 8.73 -9.39
C ILE A 152 0.21 7.84 -8.16
N GLY A 153 -0.86 7.22 -7.63
CA GLY A 153 -0.81 6.37 -6.45
C GLY A 153 -0.24 4.99 -6.76
N ASN A 154 0.65 4.48 -5.90
CA ASN A 154 1.28 3.16 -6.00
C ASN A 154 1.91 2.92 -7.38
N ALA A 155 2.80 3.80 -7.76
CA ALA A 155 3.43 3.81 -9.08
C ALA A 155 4.24 2.53 -9.39
N GLU A 156 4.62 1.74 -8.39
CA GLU A 156 5.20 0.39 -8.54
C GLU A 156 4.24 -0.61 -9.20
N LEU A 157 2.94 -0.31 -9.23
CA LEU A 157 1.92 -1.10 -9.91
C LEU A 157 1.66 -0.62 -11.34
N LEU A 158 2.44 0.33 -11.85
CA LEU A 158 2.51 0.63 -13.26
C LEU A 158 2.95 -0.64 -13.98
N VAL A 159 1.99 -1.31 -14.62
CA VAL A 159 2.25 -2.53 -15.38
C VAL A 159 2.88 -2.11 -16.70
N PRO A 160 4.16 -2.45 -16.93
CA PRO A 160 4.72 -2.37 -18.27
C PRO A 160 3.89 -3.32 -19.15
N GLN A 161 2.99 -2.79 -19.95
CA GLN A 161 2.48 -3.58 -21.04
C GLN A 161 3.61 -3.64 -22.05
N GLU A 162 4.14 -4.83 -22.29
CA GLU A 162 5.08 -5.11 -23.39
C GLU A 162 4.57 -4.57 -24.73
N ALA A 163 3.26 -4.35 -24.82
CA ALA A 163 2.55 -3.83 -25.98
C ALA A 163 2.54 -2.29 -26.12
N SER A 164 3.07 -1.49 -25.18
CA SER A 164 3.00 -0.02 -25.30
C SER A 164 4.23 0.70 -24.69
N PRO A 165 5.42 0.55 -25.31
CA PRO A 165 6.60 1.36 -24.97
C PRO A 165 6.34 2.86 -25.10
N GLU A 166 5.45 3.24 -26.02
CA GLU A 166 5.07 4.63 -26.29
C GLU A 166 4.35 5.30 -25.10
N ALA A 167 3.49 4.57 -24.41
CA ALA A 167 2.78 5.09 -23.23
C ALA A 167 3.72 5.30 -22.05
N ALA A 168 4.67 4.39 -21.84
CA ALA A 168 5.72 4.55 -20.83
C ALA A 168 6.59 5.78 -21.14
N ASN A 169 7.05 5.90 -22.38
CA ASN A 169 7.84 7.05 -22.84
C ASN A 169 7.06 8.37 -22.75
N ALA A 170 5.76 8.35 -23.01
CA ALA A 170 4.92 9.55 -22.87
C ALA A 170 4.84 10.01 -21.41
N LEU A 171 4.71 9.10 -20.43
CA LEU A 171 4.74 9.45 -19.02
C LEU A 171 6.12 9.99 -18.61
N LEU A 172 7.21 9.38 -19.08
CA LEU A 172 8.57 9.85 -18.79
C LEU A 172 8.80 11.29 -19.27
N LYS A 173 8.30 11.64 -20.47
CA LYS A 173 8.37 13.02 -20.99
C LYS A 173 7.60 14.01 -20.12
N LEU A 174 6.42 13.63 -19.62
CA LEU A 174 5.63 14.46 -18.72
C LEU A 174 6.33 14.70 -17.38
N LEU A 175 7.10 13.70 -16.89
CA LEU A 175 7.86 13.83 -15.64
C LEU A 175 9.11 14.71 -15.82
N GLU A 176 9.72 14.66 -16.99
CA GLU A 176 10.93 15.43 -17.33
C GLU A 176 10.60 16.92 -17.58
N GLU A 177 9.58 17.17 -18.40
CA GLU A 177 9.15 18.49 -18.80
C GLU A 177 7.63 18.65 -18.60
N PRO A 178 7.15 18.84 -17.37
CA PRO A 178 5.72 19.03 -17.11
C PRO A 178 5.16 20.23 -17.87
N PRO A 179 4.07 20.07 -18.64
CA PRO A 179 3.50 21.17 -19.42
C PRO A 179 3.00 22.31 -18.52
N GLY A 180 3.31 23.53 -18.89
CA GLY A 180 2.85 24.74 -18.20
C GLY A 180 3.29 24.78 -16.73
N ARG A 181 2.32 24.84 -15.79
CA ARG A 181 2.53 24.77 -14.35
C ARG A 181 2.00 23.47 -13.75
N SER A 182 2.02 22.39 -14.54
CA SER A 182 1.60 21.08 -14.04
C SER A 182 2.62 20.50 -13.07
N ARG A 183 2.14 19.73 -12.09
CA ARG A 183 2.95 19.05 -11.09
C ARG A 183 2.57 17.58 -11.03
N PHE A 184 3.57 16.70 -10.96
CA PHE A 184 3.38 15.27 -10.87
C PHE A 184 3.86 14.78 -9.51
N ILE A 185 3.01 14.04 -8.79
CA ILE A 185 3.32 13.48 -7.48
C ILE A 185 3.07 11.97 -7.56
N LEU A 186 4.14 11.20 -7.60
CA LEU A 186 4.08 9.74 -7.55
C LEU A 186 4.15 9.28 -6.11
N THR A 187 3.47 8.18 -5.79
CA THR A 187 3.66 7.49 -4.51
C THR A 187 4.12 6.06 -4.75
N SER A 188 5.01 5.53 -3.90
CA SER A 188 5.45 4.14 -3.97
C SER A 188 5.74 3.55 -2.60
N SER A 189 5.37 2.28 -2.41
CA SER A 189 5.76 1.48 -1.25
C SER A 189 6.99 0.60 -1.54
N GLU A 190 7.30 0.38 -2.81
CA GLU A 190 8.41 -0.44 -3.29
C GLU A 190 9.20 0.35 -4.36
N PRO A 191 9.93 1.42 -3.96
CA PRO A 191 10.61 2.30 -4.93
C PRO A 191 11.65 1.56 -5.78
N GLY A 192 12.23 0.47 -5.28
CA GLY A 192 13.16 -0.38 -6.03
C GLY A 192 12.53 -1.12 -7.22
N ARG A 193 11.20 -1.16 -7.33
CA ARG A 193 10.47 -1.73 -8.47
C ARG A 193 10.14 -0.70 -9.54
N LEU A 194 10.35 0.57 -9.27
CA LEU A 194 10.17 1.62 -10.26
C LEU A 194 11.30 1.58 -11.29
N LEU A 195 10.96 1.94 -12.52
CA LEU A 195 11.97 2.07 -13.57
C LEU A 195 13.03 3.12 -13.17
N PRO A 196 14.32 2.85 -13.37
CA PRO A 196 15.39 3.82 -13.09
C PRO A 196 15.16 5.16 -13.77
N THR A 197 14.50 5.14 -14.93
CA THR A 197 14.11 6.34 -15.71
C THR A 197 13.06 7.20 -15.01
N ILE A 198 12.19 6.64 -14.18
CA ILE A 198 11.24 7.38 -13.33
C ILE A 198 12.00 7.98 -12.14
N LEU A 199 12.84 7.18 -11.49
CA LEU A 199 13.62 7.62 -10.32
C LEU A 199 14.53 8.80 -10.66
N SER A 200 15.18 8.80 -11.84
CA SER A 200 16.06 9.88 -12.27
C SER A 200 15.35 11.20 -12.60
N ARG A 201 14.03 11.18 -12.79
CA ARG A 201 13.20 12.35 -13.15
C ARG A 201 12.32 12.85 -12.02
N THR A 202 12.41 12.26 -10.85
CA THR A 202 11.60 12.64 -9.69
C THR A 202 12.49 12.96 -8.48
N VAL A 203 12.09 13.95 -7.70
CA VAL A 203 12.72 14.20 -6.40
C VAL A 203 12.07 13.28 -5.36
N ALA A 204 12.88 12.37 -4.83
CA ALA A 204 12.40 11.38 -3.87
C ALA A 204 12.31 11.98 -2.44
N LEU A 205 11.16 11.78 -1.80
CA LEU A 205 10.87 12.20 -0.43
C LEU A 205 10.39 11.00 0.38
N HIS A 206 11.08 10.72 1.47
CA HIS A 206 10.72 9.61 2.35
C HIS A 206 9.58 10.01 3.30
N VAL A 207 8.51 9.21 3.30
CA VAL A 207 7.38 9.33 4.23
C VAL A 207 7.57 8.24 5.29
N ALA A 208 8.04 8.64 6.46
CA ALA A 208 8.41 7.73 7.55
C ALA A 208 7.17 7.09 8.22
N PRO A 209 7.34 5.96 8.92
CA PRO A 209 6.30 5.43 9.81
C PRO A 209 5.88 6.46 10.87
N LEU A 210 4.62 6.42 11.26
CA LEU A 210 4.06 7.26 12.33
C LEU A 210 4.39 6.68 13.71
N SER A 211 4.40 7.55 14.73
CA SER A 211 4.44 7.09 16.12
C SER A 211 3.16 6.36 16.51
N THR A 212 3.26 5.42 17.44
CA THR A 212 2.10 4.69 17.98
C THR A 212 1.07 5.67 18.55
N ASP A 213 1.52 6.71 19.27
CA ASP A 213 0.64 7.73 19.85
C ASP A 213 -0.16 8.49 18.78
N SER A 214 0.48 8.82 17.65
CA SER A 214 -0.21 9.50 16.55
C SER A 214 -1.31 8.63 15.93
N ILE A 215 -1.09 7.31 15.88
CA ILE A 215 -2.08 6.36 15.36
C ILE A 215 -3.19 6.15 16.38
N ASP A 216 -2.86 6.03 17.67
CA ASP A 216 -3.83 5.86 18.76
C ASP A 216 -4.82 7.04 18.80
N ILE A 217 -4.30 8.26 18.78
CA ILE A 217 -5.12 9.48 18.70
C ILE A 217 -6.02 9.45 17.47
N PHE A 218 -5.46 9.14 16.29
CA PHE A 218 -6.24 9.10 15.06
C PHE A 218 -7.37 8.08 15.08
N LEU A 219 -7.09 6.85 15.54
CA LEU A 219 -8.12 5.82 15.63
C LEU A 219 -9.20 6.17 16.64
N GLY A 220 -8.81 6.72 17.81
CA GLY A 220 -9.77 7.16 18.84
C GLY A 220 -10.67 8.32 18.40
N GLU A 221 -10.20 9.18 17.48
CA GLU A 221 -11.00 10.31 16.96
C GLU A 221 -11.89 9.91 15.78
N HIS A 222 -11.53 8.85 15.04
CA HIS A 222 -12.13 8.58 13.73
C HIS A 222 -12.70 7.18 13.55
N THR A 223 -12.65 6.34 14.58
CA THR A 223 -13.25 4.99 14.57
C THR A 223 -14.04 4.74 15.87
N ASP A 224 -14.98 3.80 15.80
CA ASP A 224 -15.80 3.39 16.96
C ASP A 224 -15.17 2.19 17.70
N ALA A 225 -13.91 1.86 17.43
CA ALA A 225 -13.23 0.74 18.06
C ALA A 225 -13.00 1.01 19.57
N ASP A 226 -13.15 -0.01 20.39
CA ASP A 226 -12.87 0.10 21.82
C ASP A 226 -11.37 0.36 22.10
N PRO A 227 -11.02 0.94 23.28
CA PRO A 227 -9.64 1.32 23.58
C PRO A 227 -8.64 0.15 23.63
N GLU A 228 -9.06 -1.07 23.92
CA GLU A 228 -8.17 -2.24 23.97
C GLU A 228 -7.84 -2.68 22.54
N THR A 229 -8.85 -2.82 21.70
CA THR A 229 -8.70 -3.12 20.26
C THR A 229 -7.87 -2.04 19.56
N THR A 230 -8.12 -0.75 19.86
CA THR A 230 -7.33 0.36 19.31
C THR A 230 -5.85 0.22 19.68
N LYS A 231 -5.50 0.03 20.94
CA LYS A 231 -4.12 -0.15 21.41
C LYS A 231 -3.45 -1.38 20.80
N TRP A 232 -4.20 -2.47 20.67
CA TRP A 232 -3.71 -3.70 20.02
C TRP A 232 -3.42 -3.46 18.53
N ALA A 233 -4.34 -2.86 17.78
CA ALA A 233 -4.16 -2.52 16.38
C ALA A 233 -2.99 -1.54 16.16
N CYS A 234 -2.83 -0.53 17.04
CA CYS A 234 -1.71 0.40 17.01
C CYS A 234 -0.36 -0.31 17.12
N LYS A 235 -0.21 -1.26 18.02
CA LYS A 235 1.03 -2.02 18.19
C LYS A 235 1.36 -2.87 16.96
N LEU A 236 0.36 -3.47 16.31
CA LEU A 236 0.53 -4.29 15.11
C LEU A 236 0.68 -3.46 13.83
N SER A 237 0.38 -2.16 13.88
CA SER A 237 0.36 -1.26 12.73
C SER A 237 1.73 -0.96 12.12
N ARG A 238 2.80 -1.06 12.90
CA ARG A 238 4.17 -0.66 12.50
C ARG A 238 4.26 0.78 11.98
N GLY A 239 3.52 1.69 12.59
CA GLY A 239 3.53 3.10 12.17
C GLY A 239 2.67 3.39 10.94
N SER A 240 1.71 2.53 10.61
CA SER A 240 0.83 2.65 9.45
C SER A 240 -0.64 2.72 9.87
N ILE A 241 -1.29 3.88 9.67
CA ILE A 241 -2.74 4.04 9.91
C ILE A 241 -3.54 3.06 9.05
N GLY A 242 -3.20 2.93 7.76
CA GLY A 242 -3.93 2.00 6.89
C GLY A 242 -3.79 0.54 7.32
N ARG A 243 -2.68 0.18 7.96
CA ARG A 243 -2.52 -1.16 8.54
C ARG A 243 -3.30 -1.28 9.86
N ALA A 244 -3.28 -0.27 10.71
CA ALA A 244 -4.08 -0.26 11.94
C ALA A 244 -5.57 -0.43 11.65
N LEU A 245 -6.11 0.33 10.69
CA LEU A 245 -7.49 0.20 10.21
C LEU A 245 -7.82 -1.21 9.71
N GLY A 246 -6.90 -1.86 9.01
CA GLY A 246 -7.09 -3.22 8.52
C GLY A 246 -7.11 -4.30 9.60
N PHE A 247 -6.65 -4.01 10.80
CA PHE A 247 -6.76 -4.89 11.97
C PHE A 247 -8.06 -4.69 12.75
N LEU A 248 -8.73 -3.53 12.58
CA LEU A 248 -9.98 -3.28 13.28
C LEU A 248 -11.10 -4.17 12.73
N PRO A 249 -11.98 -4.69 13.59
CA PRO A 249 -13.16 -5.44 13.17
C PRO A 249 -14.15 -4.53 12.41
N ASP A 250 -14.92 -5.12 11.51
CA ASP A 250 -16.05 -4.47 10.85
C ASP A 250 -17.35 -5.16 11.33
N GLY A 251 -18.02 -4.54 12.29
CA GLY A 251 -19.15 -5.14 12.99
C GLY A 251 -18.73 -6.41 13.74
N GLU A 252 -19.36 -7.55 13.39
CA GLU A 252 -19.04 -8.87 13.96
C GLU A 252 -17.91 -9.59 13.18
N GLU A 253 -17.49 -9.07 12.05
CA GLU A 253 -16.43 -9.68 11.24
C GLU A 253 -15.05 -9.26 11.73
N GLU A 254 -14.13 -10.23 11.75
CA GLU A 254 -12.73 -10.00 12.06
C GLU A 254 -12.08 -9.08 11.02
N GLY A 255 -11.22 -8.18 11.46
CA GLY A 255 -10.49 -7.30 10.55
C GLY A 255 -9.72 -8.06 9.46
N PRO A 256 -9.72 -7.56 8.21
CA PRO A 256 -9.15 -8.29 7.07
C PRO A 256 -7.66 -8.62 7.23
N LEU A 257 -6.89 -7.78 7.94
CA LEU A 257 -5.47 -8.07 8.21
C LEU A 257 -5.30 -9.06 9.37
N GLU A 258 -6.19 -9.09 10.35
CA GLU A 258 -6.17 -10.11 11.40
C GLU A 258 -6.51 -11.48 10.83
N SER A 259 -7.48 -11.56 9.95
CA SER A 259 -7.80 -12.80 9.22
C SER A 259 -6.57 -13.34 8.46
N LEU A 260 -5.87 -12.49 7.72
CA LEU A 260 -4.63 -12.87 7.01
C LEU A 260 -3.51 -13.29 7.98
N ARG A 261 -3.35 -12.56 9.09
CA ARG A 261 -2.36 -12.85 10.13
C ARG A 261 -2.61 -14.23 10.74
N ARG A 262 -3.85 -14.55 11.06
CA ARG A 262 -4.27 -15.85 11.59
C ARG A 262 -4.05 -16.99 10.58
N GLN A 263 -4.43 -16.77 9.31
CA GLN A 263 -4.18 -17.73 8.24
C GLN A 263 -2.69 -18.02 8.07
N ALA A 264 -1.84 -16.99 8.14
CA ALA A 264 -0.39 -17.15 8.05
C ALA A 264 0.18 -17.93 9.24
N LEU A 265 -0.33 -17.71 10.46
CA LEU A 265 0.07 -18.50 11.63
C LEU A 265 -0.31 -19.97 11.44
N ALA A 266 -1.52 -20.26 11.00
CA ALA A 266 -1.98 -21.62 10.72
C ALA A 266 -1.09 -22.34 9.68
N LEU A 267 -0.60 -21.63 8.66
CA LEU A 267 0.37 -22.17 7.69
C LEU A 267 1.67 -22.62 8.38
N ILE A 268 2.19 -21.82 9.29
CA ILE A 268 3.42 -22.12 10.03
C ILE A 268 3.18 -23.29 10.99
N GLU A 269 2.06 -23.31 11.71
CA GLU A 269 1.69 -24.39 12.62
C GLU A 269 1.59 -25.73 11.90
N VAL A 270 0.90 -25.76 10.75
CA VAL A 270 0.79 -26.96 9.91
C VAL A 270 2.16 -27.37 9.34
N ALA A 271 3.01 -26.40 9.00
CA ALA A 271 4.38 -26.71 8.57
C ALA A 271 5.23 -27.28 9.71
N ALA A 272 4.97 -26.90 10.96
CA ALA A 272 5.68 -27.40 12.13
C ALA A 272 5.22 -28.78 12.64
N VAL A 273 4.24 -29.42 11.98
CA VAL A 273 3.76 -30.77 12.28
C VAL A 273 4.28 -31.77 11.25
N GLN A 274 4.64 -32.97 11.68
CA GLN A 274 5.15 -34.05 10.79
C GLN A 274 4.04 -34.81 10.04
N ASP A 275 2.92 -34.14 9.71
CA ASP A 275 1.82 -34.74 8.97
C ASP A 275 1.64 -34.06 7.59
N PRO A 276 2.07 -34.68 6.48
CA PRO A 276 1.89 -34.13 5.15
C PRO A 276 0.42 -33.94 4.74
N GLY A 277 -0.50 -34.73 5.28
CA GLY A 277 -1.94 -34.66 4.97
C GLY A 277 -2.54 -33.33 5.33
N GLN A 278 -2.20 -32.77 6.51
CA GLN A 278 -2.70 -31.48 6.97
C GLN A 278 -2.30 -30.33 6.04
N GLY A 279 -1.10 -30.36 5.46
CA GLY A 279 -0.65 -29.36 4.49
C GLY A 279 -1.46 -29.39 3.20
N TYR A 280 -1.81 -30.60 2.75
CA TYR A 280 -2.67 -30.77 1.59
C TYR A 280 -4.12 -30.28 1.86
N GLU A 281 -4.71 -30.70 2.97
CA GLU A 281 -6.06 -30.25 3.38
C GLU A 281 -6.13 -28.72 3.50
N LEU A 282 -5.14 -28.10 4.16
CA LEU A 282 -5.06 -26.65 4.25
C LEU A 282 -4.98 -26.00 2.87
N SER A 283 -4.22 -26.58 1.94
CA SER A 283 -4.12 -26.02 0.59
C SER A 283 -5.45 -26.04 -0.18
N LEU A 284 -6.32 -27.01 0.08
CA LEU A 284 -7.65 -27.12 -0.55
C LEU A 284 -8.63 -26.03 -0.06
N SER A 285 -8.39 -25.42 1.10
CA SER A 285 -9.21 -24.29 1.59
C SER A 285 -9.03 -23.02 0.77
N TYR A 286 -7.96 -22.92 -0.03
CA TYR A 286 -7.72 -21.78 -0.90
C TYR A 286 -8.40 -21.97 -2.26
N PRO A 287 -8.88 -20.86 -2.90
CA PRO A 287 -9.50 -20.96 -4.21
C PRO A 287 -8.49 -21.41 -5.26
N PRO A 288 -8.92 -22.15 -6.32
CA PRO A 288 -8.01 -22.65 -7.35
C PRO A 288 -7.48 -21.58 -8.32
N ALA A 289 -7.94 -20.35 -8.17
CA ALA A 289 -7.56 -19.22 -9.03
C ALA A 289 -7.35 -17.95 -8.17
N GLY A 290 -6.65 -16.96 -8.74
CA GLY A 290 -6.43 -15.69 -8.05
C GLY A 290 -5.18 -15.70 -7.14
N ALA A 291 -4.09 -16.32 -7.59
CA ALA A 291 -2.85 -16.48 -6.82
C ALA A 291 -2.31 -15.18 -6.18
N ARG A 292 -2.54 -14.03 -6.80
CA ARG A 292 -2.08 -12.73 -6.26
C ARG A 292 -2.68 -12.39 -4.89
N ALA A 293 -3.82 -12.98 -4.53
CA ALA A 293 -4.40 -12.88 -3.19
C ALA A 293 -3.49 -13.47 -2.09
N LEU A 294 -2.55 -14.36 -2.45
CA LEU A 294 -1.55 -14.90 -1.52
C LEU A 294 -0.40 -13.93 -1.20
N ILE A 295 -0.22 -12.86 -1.98
CA ILE A 295 0.90 -11.91 -1.75
C ILE A 295 0.83 -11.25 -0.36
N PRO A 296 -0.32 -10.73 0.11
CA PRO A 296 -0.45 -10.24 1.48
C PRO A 296 -0.24 -11.34 2.53
N LEU A 297 -0.72 -12.55 2.28
CA LEU A 297 -0.51 -13.70 3.17
C LEU A 297 0.99 -14.02 3.34
N CYS A 298 1.77 -14.04 2.25
CA CYS A 298 3.22 -14.21 2.29
C CYS A 298 3.90 -13.16 3.21
N THR A 299 3.42 -11.93 3.22
CA THR A 299 3.95 -10.87 4.10
C THR A 299 3.75 -11.23 5.58
N PHE A 300 2.59 -11.75 5.95
CA PHE A 300 2.34 -12.19 7.33
C PHE A 300 3.13 -13.46 7.69
N VAL A 301 3.32 -14.40 6.76
CA VAL A 301 4.21 -15.56 6.98
C VAL A 301 5.64 -15.10 7.26
N GLU A 302 6.17 -14.11 6.53
CA GLU A 302 7.48 -13.52 6.82
C GLU A 302 7.54 -12.86 8.20
N GLU A 303 6.49 -12.17 8.62
CA GLU A 303 6.42 -11.53 9.94
C GLU A 303 6.48 -12.59 11.05
N TRP A 304 5.74 -13.68 10.93
CA TRP A 304 5.79 -14.79 11.87
C TRP A 304 7.16 -15.48 11.90
N LEU A 305 7.78 -15.71 10.74
CA LEU A 305 9.13 -16.27 10.67
C LEU A 305 10.18 -15.37 11.32
N ARG A 306 10.07 -14.04 11.16
CA ARG A 306 10.94 -13.08 11.86
C ARG A 306 10.77 -13.13 13.36
N ASP A 307 9.53 -13.26 13.85
CA ASP A 307 9.24 -13.41 15.27
C ASP A 307 9.82 -14.72 15.83
N LEU A 308 9.70 -15.83 15.09
CA LEU A 308 10.39 -17.09 15.44
C LEU A 308 11.91 -16.89 15.49
N GLY A 309 12.48 -16.17 14.52
CA GLY A 309 13.90 -15.82 14.50
C GLY A 309 14.33 -14.97 15.69
N ALA A 310 13.50 -14.03 16.12
CA ALA A 310 13.75 -13.21 17.31
C ALA A 310 13.78 -14.08 18.58
N ILE A 311 12.84 -15.03 18.73
CA ILE A 311 12.81 -15.94 19.87
C ILE A 311 14.05 -16.86 19.88
N VAL A 312 14.39 -17.47 18.73
CA VAL A 312 15.55 -18.35 18.59
C VAL A 312 16.87 -17.64 18.90
N SER A 313 16.97 -16.36 18.55
CA SER A 313 18.17 -15.54 18.83
C SER A 313 18.21 -14.92 20.25
N GLY A 314 17.23 -15.23 21.11
CA GLY A 314 17.14 -14.67 22.47
C GLY A 314 16.58 -13.25 22.56
N ALA A 315 16.11 -12.68 21.44
CA ALA A 315 15.50 -11.35 21.37
C ALA A 315 13.95 -11.40 21.45
N GLY A 316 13.41 -12.32 22.22
CA GLY A 316 11.97 -12.55 22.34
C GLY A 316 11.16 -11.33 22.81
N ASP A 317 11.80 -10.29 23.36
CA ASP A 317 11.15 -9.03 23.70
C ASP A 317 10.85 -8.15 22.48
N GLN A 318 11.48 -8.43 21.34
CA GLN A 318 11.33 -7.70 20.08
C GLN A 318 10.32 -8.34 19.12
N VAL A 319 9.53 -9.32 19.61
CA VAL A 319 8.48 -9.97 18.81
C VAL A 319 7.38 -8.97 18.49
N PHE A 320 7.02 -8.87 17.21
CA PHE A 320 5.95 -8.00 16.73
C PHE A 320 4.58 -8.48 17.16
N ASN A 321 4.33 -9.76 17.01
CA ASN A 321 3.07 -10.41 17.38
C ASN A 321 3.09 -10.73 18.89
N PHE A 322 3.19 -9.68 19.68
CA PHE A 322 3.38 -9.74 21.14
C PHE A 322 2.31 -10.55 21.86
N ASP A 323 1.09 -10.55 21.34
CA ASP A 323 -0.08 -11.29 21.85
C ASP A 323 0.04 -12.81 21.67
N LYS A 324 0.91 -13.27 20.78
CA LYS A 324 1.19 -14.70 20.50
C LYS A 324 2.59 -15.13 20.94
N ARG A 325 3.30 -14.32 21.70
CA ARG A 325 4.69 -14.59 22.11
C ARG A 325 4.84 -15.95 22.81
N SER A 326 4.00 -16.26 23.79
CA SER A 326 4.07 -17.52 24.52
C SER A 326 3.84 -18.73 23.59
N HIS A 327 2.87 -18.60 22.69
CA HIS A 327 2.57 -19.63 21.70
C HIS A 327 3.76 -19.88 20.76
N LEU A 328 4.42 -18.83 20.31
CA LEU A 328 5.61 -18.94 19.45
C LEU A 328 6.80 -19.55 20.21
N GLN A 329 6.98 -19.26 21.49
CA GLN A 329 8.00 -19.88 22.35
C GLN A 329 7.77 -21.39 22.46
N GLU A 330 6.53 -21.83 22.67
CA GLU A 330 6.17 -23.24 22.69
C GLU A 330 6.43 -23.92 21.33
N LEU A 331 6.13 -23.23 20.24
CA LEU A 331 6.39 -23.72 18.88
C LEU A 331 7.87 -23.94 18.64
N VAL A 332 8.73 -22.97 18.99
CA VAL A 332 10.20 -23.09 18.90
C VAL A 332 10.72 -24.23 19.76
N ALA A 333 10.21 -24.38 20.99
CA ALA A 333 10.64 -25.45 21.87
C ALA A 333 10.32 -26.86 21.32
N ARG A 334 9.21 -27.00 20.59
CA ARG A 334 8.78 -28.30 20.00
C ARG A 334 9.51 -28.65 18.70
N THR A 335 9.94 -27.65 17.93
CA THR A 335 10.43 -27.85 16.56
C THR A 335 11.95 -27.85 16.43
N SER A 336 12.68 -27.45 17.48
CA SER A 336 14.16 -27.32 17.46
C SER A 336 14.69 -26.49 16.30
N ILE A 337 13.95 -25.43 15.93
CA ILE A 337 14.31 -24.53 14.83
C ILE A 337 15.61 -23.78 15.16
N HIS A 338 16.49 -23.63 14.18
CA HIS A 338 17.73 -22.86 14.28
C HIS A 338 17.71 -21.61 13.39
N GLY A 339 18.48 -20.58 13.77
CA GLY A 339 18.52 -19.30 13.06
C GLY A 339 18.77 -19.39 11.54
N PRO A 340 19.75 -20.15 11.05
CA PRO A 340 19.99 -20.33 9.63
C PRO A 340 18.78 -20.86 8.85
N GLU A 341 18.00 -21.77 9.44
CA GLU A 341 16.82 -22.35 8.80
C GLU A 341 15.69 -21.33 8.66
N ILE A 342 15.59 -20.35 9.58
CA ILE A 342 14.65 -19.23 9.45
C ILE A 342 14.97 -18.38 8.21
N VAL A 343 16.26 -18.11 7.94
CA VAL A 343 16.69 -17.35 6.76
C VAL A 343 16.31 -18.11 5.48
N LEU A 344 16.52 -19.42 5.46
CA LEU A 344 16.13 -20.25 4.32
C LEU A 344 14.59 -20.29 4.17
N ALA A 345 13.84 -20.36 5.28
CA ALA A 345 12.38 -20.30 5.25
C ALA A 345 11.86 -18.98 4.64
N LEU A 346 12.50 -17.85 4.94
CA LEU A 346 12.16 -16.56 4.30
C LEU A 346 12.37 -16.59 2.78
N THR A 347 13.40 -17.30 2.30
CA THR A 347 13.63 -17.49 0.86
C THR A 347 12.50 -18.31 0.20
N GLU A 348 11.99 -19.33 0.88
CA GLU A 348 10.85 -20.13 0.39
C GLU A 348 9.57 -19.28 0.29
N VAL A 349 9.37 -18.33 1.22
CA VAL A 349 8.23 -17.40 1.15
C VAL A 349 8.36 -16.45 -0.03
N GLU A 350 9.56 -15.94 -0.31
CA GLU A 350 9.78 -15.07 -1.47
C GLU A 350 9.55 -15.81 -2.80
N GLN A 351 9.97 -17.08 -2.90
CA GLN A 351 9.65 -17.93 -4.05
C GLN A 351 8.14 -18.11 -4.22
N ALA A 352 7.40 -18.37 -3.13
CA ALA A 352 5.94 -18.48 -3.17
C ALA A 352 5.30 -17.15 -3.63
N ARG A 353 5.82 -16.01 -3.19
CA ARG A 353 5.38 -14.68 -3.60
C ARG A 353 5.60 -14.44 -5.10
N GLU A 354 6.75 -14.83 -5.65
CA GLU A 354 7.01 -14.75 -7.10
C GLU A 354 6.05 -15.64 -7.91
N LEU A 355 5.80 -16.87 -7.47
CA LEU A 355 4.81 -17.75 -8.09
C LEU A 355 3.40 -17.13 -8.05
N ALA A 356 3.04 -16.46 -6.94
CA ALA A 356 1.75 -15.81 -6.78
C ALA A 356 1.56 -14.58 -7.71
N ARG A 357 2.64 -13.96 -8.18
CA ARG A 357 2.58 -12.90 -9.21
C ARG A 357 2.21 -13.44 -10.59
N GLY A 358 2.45 -14.72 -10.84
CA GLY A 358 2.09 -15.44 -12.08
C GLY A 358 0.67 -15.99 -12.07
N ASN A 359 0.40 -16.89 -13.00
CA ASN A 359 -0.89 -17.60 -13.11
C ASN A 359 -0.82 -19.03 -12.55
N VAL A 360 0.01 -19.26 -11.52
CA VAL A 360 0.12 -20.57 -10.88
C VAL A 360 -1.11 -20.79 -9.99
N ASN A 361 -1.59 -22.03 -9.90
CA ASN A 361 -2.71 -22.39 -9.02
C ASN A 361 -2.35 -22.09 -7.55
N PRO A 362 -3.12 -21.29 -6.82
CA PRO A 362 -2.88 -20.95 -5.40
C PRO A 362 -2.72 -22.17 -4.49
N GLN A 363 -3.51 -23.21 -4.69
CA GLN A 363 -3.44 -24.44 -3.90
C GLN A 363 -2.07 -25.11 -4.03
N LEU A 364 -1.48 -25.14 -5.23
CA LEU A 364 -0.14 -25.67 -5.47
C LEU A 364 0.93 -24.79 -4.80
N ILE A 365 0.76 -23.47 -4.82
CA ILE A 365 1.68 -22.54 -4.15
C ILE A 365 1.66 -22.78 -2.63
N VAL A 366 0.47 -22.84 -2.03
CA VAL A 366 0.31 -23.05 -0.58
C VAL A 366 0.85 -24.41 -0.16
N ASN A 367 0.50 -25.48 -0.89
CA ASN A 367 1.02 -26.83 -0.58
C ASN A 367 2.55 -26.90 -0.71
N GLY A 368 3.11 -26.29 -1.76
CA GLY A 368 4.56 -26.16 -1.96
C GLY A 368 5.23 -25.40 -0.82
N LEU A 369 4.66 -24.26 -0.43
CA LEU A 369 5.17 -23.44 0.66
C LEU A 369 5.16 -24.20 1.99
N VAL A 370 4.03 -24.81 2.38
CA VAL A 370 3.93 -25.61 3.62
C VAL A 370 4.96 -26.74 3.63
N ARG A 371 5.10 -27.48 2.51
CA ARG A 371 6.09 -28.55 2.38
C ARG A 371 7.53 -28.05 2.54
N ASN A 372 7.85 -26.91 1.93
CA ASN A 372 9.20 -26.34 1.99
C ASN A 372 9.49 -25.77 3.38
N LEU A 373 8.55 -25.05 3.99
CA LEU A 373 8.66 -24.58 5.37
C LEU A 373 8.84 -25.74 6.35
N ARG A 374 8.12 -26.84 6.18
CA ARG A 374 8.28 -28.06 7.02
C ARG A 374 9.72 -28.56 7.03
N ARG A 375 10.37 -28.63 5.86
CA ARG A 375 11.78 -29.04 5.76
C ARG A 375 12.76 -28.11 6.49
N ARG A 376 12.36 -26.85 6.69
CA ARG A 376 13.17 -25.85 7.39
C ARG A 376 12.87 -25.79 8.88
N LEU A 377 11.60 -25.95 9.24
CA LEU A 377 11.14 -25.77 10.62
C LEU A 377 11.26 -27.06 11.46
N ILE A 378 11.24 -28.23 10.83
CA ILE A 378 11.43 -29.50 11.52
C ILE A 378 12.82 -30.02 11.15
N ALA A 379 13.76 -29.94 12.12
CA ALA A 379 15.07 -30.53 11.95
C ALA A 379 14.92 -32.05 11.75
N THR A 380 15.49 -32.60 10.68
CA THR A 380 15.66 -34.03 10.44
C THR A 380 16.80 -34.58 11.29
#